data_6b1c99b9cc87c00d5e9ff6afa462c098
#
_entry.id   6b1c99b9cc87c00d5e9ff6afa462c098
#
_cell.length_a   1.000
_cell.length_b   1.000
_cell.length_c   1.000
_cell.angle_alpha   90.00
_cell.angle_beta   90.00
_cell.angle_gamma   90.00
#
_symmetry.space_group_name_H-M   'P 1'
#
loop_
_entity.id
_entity.type
_entity.pdbx_description
1 polymer ?
#
loop_
_entity_poly.entity_id
_entity_poly.type
_entity_poly.pdbx_seq_one_letter_code
_entity_poly.pdbx_strand_id
1 'polypeptide(L)'
;MLRMLLIGGALLIAPLAAQAQVTYRCTGNDGKKYYGSTIPMQCVGRPVEQLNTQGLVVRRIDPEGEEKARAQKEAAAEKKKEEEATSREETRRSRALLATYTSERDIEEARKRALEDNEQAVHEVQAKIEALKKRRAGYEKELAFYQDGKDKKAKGGPPAKLTNDIKNSDIDLKAQEDLLAAKKKEVVVINAKYDEDKKRYLEATRGKR
;
A
#
# COMPACT_ATOMS: atom_id res chain seq x y z
N MET A 1 -86.95 27.39 -38.95
CA MET A 1 -85.98 26.30 -38.91
C MET A 1 -85.24 26.42 -37.58
N LEU A 2 -85.68 25.58 -36.61
CA LEU A 2 -85.25 25.65 -35.21
C LEU A 2 -84.25 24.52 -34.97
N ARG A 3 -82.99 24.79 -34.69
CA ARG A 3 -81.96 23.82 -34.32
C ARG A 3 -81.80 23.80 -32.81
N MET A 4 -82.33 22.75 -32.22
CA MET A 4 -82.16 22.40 -30.79
C MET A 4 -80.75 21.85 -30.53
N LEU A 5 -79.98 22.54 -29.70
CA LEU A 5 -78.68 22.08 -29.20
C LEU A 5 -78.93 21.31 -27.88
N LEU A 6 -78.68 20.00 -27.91
CA LEU A 6 -78.63 19.16 -26.72
C LEU A 6 -77.26 19.20 -26.11
N ILE A 7 -77.16 19.80 -24.91
CA ILE A 7 -75.94 19.81 -24.10
C ILE A 7 -75.95 18.52 -23.27
N GLY A 8 -75.12 17.55 -23.71
CA GLY A 8 -74.82 16.33 -22.94
C GLY A 8 -73.82 16.58 -21.81
N GLY A 9 -74.25 16.58 -20.58
CA GLY A 9 -73.41 16.64 -19.40
C GLY A 9 -72.68 15.32 -19.20
N ALA A 10 -71.36 15.29 -19.48
CA ALA A 10 -70.49 14.18 -19.14
C ALA A 10 -70.14 14.23 -17.63
N LEU A 11 -70.67 13.31 -16.84
CA LEU A 11 -70.40 13.13 -15.43
C LEU A 11 -69.00 12.45 -15.34
N LEU A 12 -67.90 13.19 -15.01
CA LEU A 12 -66.63 12.68 -14.74
C LEU A 12 -66.64 11.97 -13.37
N ILE A 13 -66.71 10.66 -13.37
CA ILE A 13 -66.47 9.80 -12.19
C ILE A 13 -64.99 9.65 -12.02
N ALA A 14 -64.37 10.44 -11.15
CA ALA A 14 -62.99 10.26 -10.76
C ALA A 14 -62.88 8.98 -9.91
N PRO A 15 -61.97 8.04 -10.23
CA PRO A 15 -61.72 6.89 -9.36
C PRO A 15 -61.08 7.38 -8.07
N LEU A 16 -61.69 7.18 -6.91
CA LEU A 16 -61.04 7.28 -5.61
C LEU A 16 -59.99 6.20 -5.57
N ALA A 17 -58.74 6.59 -5.77
CA ALA A 17 -57.60 5.73 -5.48
C ALA A 17 -57.61 5.44 -3.97
N ALA A 18 -58.02 4.27 -3.56
CA ALA A 18 -57.92 3.79 -2.19
C ALA A 18 -56.42 3.72 -1.84
N GLN A 19 -55.93 4.69 -1.09
CA GLN A 19 -54.57 4.65 -0.57
C GLN A 19 -54.47 3.50 0.42
N ALA A 20 -53.71 2.47 0.06
CA ALA A 20 -53.43 1.34 0.94
C ALA A 20 -52.72 1.87 2.20
N GLN A 21 -53.41 1.90 3.32
CA GLN A 21 -52.85 2.32 4.60
C GLN A 21 -51.86 1.26 5.06
N VAL A 22 -50.61 1.67 5.08
CA VAL A 22 -49.51 0.86 5.59
C VAL A 22 -49.43 1.07 7.11
N THR A 23 -49.33 -0.03 7.87
CA THR A 23 -49.14 0.03 9.33
C THR A 23 -47.80 -0.56 9.67
N TYR A 24 -47.06 0.15 10.53
CA TYR A 24 -45.78 -0.32 11.07
C TYR A 24 -45.97 -0.91 12.46
N ARG A 25 -45.29 -2.03 12.74
CA ARG A 25 -45.30 -2.71 14.03
C ARG A 25 -43.87 -2.94 14.49
N CYS A 26 -43.57 -2.67 15.77
CA CYS A 26 -42.32 -3.01 16.42
C CYS A 26 -42.53 -3.41 17.88
N THR A 27 -41.46 -3.93 18.51
CA THR A 27 -41.39 -4.11 19.96
C THR A 27 -40.45 -3.07 20.55
N GLY A 28 -40.94 -2.23 21.46
CA GLY A 28 -40.18 -1.20 22.15
C GLY A 28 -39.20 -1.75 23.18
N ASN A 29 -38.40 -0.85 23.81
CA ASN A 29 -37.44 -1.21 24.86
C ASN A 29 -38.13 -1.77 26.12
N ASP A 30 -39.38 -1.42 26.32
CA ASP A 30 -40.24 -1.86 27.42
C ASP A 30 -40.93 -3.22 27.15
N GLY A 31 -40.61 -3.89 26.03
CA GLY A 31 -41.21 -5.16 25.60
C GLY A 31 -42.59 -5.02 25.03
N LYS A 32 -43.16 -3.81 24.95
CA LYS A 32 -44.53 -3.59 24.41
C LYS A 32 -44.49 -3.47 22.88
N LYS A 33 -45.60 -3.89 22.25
CA LYS A 33 -45.79 -3.75 20.82
C LYS A 33 -46.42 -2.40 20.51
N TYR A 34 -45.81 -1.68 19.58
CA TYR A 34 -46.24 -0.38 19.09
C TYR A 34 -46.70 -0.50 17.65
N TYR A 35 -47.75 0.22 17.32
CA TYR A 35 -48.36 0.26 15.97
C TYR A 35 -48.50 1.72 15.55
N GLY A 36 -48.34 2.02 14.28
CA GLY A 36 -48.53 3.36 13.72
C GLY A 36 -48.60 3.37 12.20
N SER A 37 -49.16 4.42 11.61
CA SER A 37 -49.09 4.71 10.18
C SER A 37 -47.70 5.20 9.73
N THR A 38 -46.90 5.63 10.68
CA THR A 38 -45.46 5.94 10.56
C THR A 38 -44.69 5.12 11.60
N ILE A 39 -43.36 5.03 11.46
CA ILE A 39 -42.55 4.33 12.43
C ILE A 39 -42.63 5.04 13.79
N PRO A 40 -43.15 4.39 14.85
CA PRO A 40 -43.23 4.98 16.17
C PRO A 40 -41.87 5.35 16.73
N MET A 41 -41.77 6.43 17.51
CA MET A 41 -40.51 6.89 18.11
C MET A 41 -39.81 5.79 18.97
N GLN A 42 -40.63 4.95 19.61
CA GLN A 42 -40.14 3.80 20.40
C GLN A 42 -39.54 2.68 19.55
N CYS A 43 -39.72 2.74 18.23
CA CYS A 43 -39.23 1.78 17.26
C CYS A 43 -37.95 2.26 16.51
N VAL A 44 -37.50 3.48 16.74
CA VAL A 44 -36.32 4.03 16.08
C VAL A 44 -35.07 3.20 16.47
N GLY A 45 -34.31 2.74 15.46
CA GLY A 45 -33.15 1.89 15.64
C GLY A 45 -33.43 0.40 15.92
N ARG A 46 -34.68 -0.03 15.82
CA ARG A 46 -35.11 -1.41 16.09
C ARG A 46 -35.74 -2.07 14.85
N PRO A 47 -35.83 -3.42 14.85
CA PRO A 47 -36.55 -4.12 13.81
C PRO A 47 -38.03 -3.69 13.76
N VAL A 48 -38.48 -3.27 12.59
CA VAL A 48 -39.85 -2.80 12.33
C VAL A 48 -40.45 -3.68 11.24
N GLU A 49 -41.69 -4.10 11.46
CA GLU A 49 -42.46 -4.84 10.47
C GLU A 49 -43.50 -3.92 9.83
N GLN A 50 -43.54 -3.88 8.52
CA GLN A 50 -44.54 -3.20 7.73
C GLN A 50 -45.66 -4.20 7.43
N LEU A 51 -46.87 -3.83 7.80
CA LEU A 51 -48.09 -4.65 7.64
C LEU A 51 -48.95 -4.08 6.51
N ASN A 52 -49.60 -4.97 5.75
CA ASN A 52 -50.66 -4.57 4.82
C ASN A 52 -51.98 -4.34 5.59
N THR A 53 -53.03 -3.96 4.85
CA THR A 53 -54.41 -3.74 5.39
C THR A 53 -55.04 -4.99 6.02
N GLN A 54 -54.49 -6.17 5.73
CA GLN A 54 -54.94 -7.46 6.29
C GLN A 54 -54.12 -7.87 7.52
N GLY A 55 -53.15 -7.05 7.97
CA GLY A 55 -52.27 -7.34 9.10
C GLY A 55 -51.11 -8.30 8.81
N LEU A 56 -50.89 -8.65 7.54
CA LEU A 56 -49.79 -9.52 7.12
C LEU A 56 -48.51 -8.72 6.97
N VAL A 57 -47.37 -9.29 7.40
CA VAL A 57 -46.05 -8.68 7.25
C VAL A 57 -45.63 -8.69 5.78
N VAL A 58 -45.53 -7.52 5.17
CA VAL A 58 -45.06 -7.36 3.77
C VAL A 58 -43.61 -6.99 3.68
N ARG A 59 -43.05 -6.38 4.73
CA ARG A 59 -41.61 -6.01 4.79
C ARG A 59 -41.12 -5.99 6.24
N ARG A 60 -39.89 -6.44 6.45
CA ARG A 60 -39.15 -6.24 7.69
C ARG A 60 -38.01 -5.25 7.42
N ILE A 61 -37.90 -4.26 8.29
CA ILE A 61 -36.83 -3.25 8.29
C ILE A 61 -36.02 -3.52 9.55
N ASP A 62 -34.80 -3.99 9.39
CA ASP A 62 -33.86 -4.23 10.48
C ASP A 62 -32.65 -3.34 10.25
N PRO A 63 -32.59 -2.15 10.90
CA PRO A 63 -31.51 -1.20 10.68
C PRO A 63 -30.12 -1.78 11.03
N GLU A 64 -30.01 -2.56 12.12
CA GLU A 64 -28.74 -3.19 12.51
C GLU A 64 -28.34 -4.31 11.55
N GLY A 65 -29.31 -5.12 11.12
CA GLY A 65 -29.08 -6.17 10.14
C GLY A 65 -28.71 -5.62 8.77
N GLU A 66 -29.37 -4.55 8.33
CA GLU A 66 -29.04 -3.85 7.08
C GLU A 66 -27.66 -3.20 7.13
N GLU A 67 -27.27 -2.57 8.25
CA GLU A 67 -25.95 -1.98 8.44
C GLU A 67 -24.85 -3.05 8.43
N LYS A 68 -25.04 -4.15 9.18
CA LYS A 68 -24.12 -5.29 9.18
C LYS A 68 -23.99 -5.92 7.79
N ALA A 69 -25.11 -6.10 7.07
CA ALA A 69 -25.12 -6.64 5.71
C ALA A 69 -24.42 -5.69 4.72
N ARG A 70 -24.57 -4.37 4.90
CA ARG A 70 -23.86 -3.36 4.09
C ARG A 70 -22.35 -3.40 4.37
N ALA A 71 -21.95 -3.37 5.65
CA ALA A 71 -20.56 -3.46 6.05
C ALA A 71 -19.88 -4.75 5.53
N GLN A 72 -20.58 -5.89 5.60
CA GLN A 72 -20.07 -7.14 5.04
C GLN A 72 -19.91 -7.09 3.52
N LYS A 73 -20.86 -6.48 2.81
CA LYS A 73 -20.78 -6.32 1.34
C LYS A 73 -19.62 -5.37 0.96
N GLU A 74 -19.44 -4.28 1.70
CA GLU A 74 -18.33 -3.34 1.48
C GLU A 74 -16.99 -4.01 1.73
N ALA A 75 -16.83 -4.72 2.86
CA ALA A 75 -15.61 -5.48 3.17
C ALA A 75 -15.31 -6.57 2.11
N ALA A 76 -16.35 -7.30 1.65
CA ALA A 76 -16.19 -8.30 0.60
C ALA A 76 -15.82 -7.66 -0.76
N ALA A 77 -16.39 -6.49 -1.07
CA ALA A 77 -16.08 -5.76 -2.29
C ALA A 77 -14.65 -5.18 -2.26
N GLU A 78 -14.20 -4.69 -1.10
CA GLU A 78 -12.84 -4.20 -0.89
C GLU A 78 -11.83 -5.34 -1.03
N LYS A 79 -12.05 -6.45 -0.35
CA LYS A 79 -11.22 -7.66 -0.47
C LYS A 79 -11.10 -8.14 -1.91
N LYS A 80 -12.23 -8.17 -2.64
CA LYS A 80 -12.21 -8.55 -4.06
C LYS A 80 -11.41 -7.57 -4.92
N LYS A 81 -11.51 -6.26 -4.67
CA LYS A 81 -10.69 -5.25 -5.38
C LYS A 81 -9.20 -5.44 -5.09
N GLU A 82 -8.83 -5.74 -3.85
CA GLU A 82 -7.45 -6.00 -3.46
C GLU A 82 -6.93 -7.27 -4.15
N GLU A 83 -7.70 -8.37 -4.15
CA GLU A 83 -7.35 -9.61 -4.86
C GLU A 83 -7.19 -9.40 -6.36
N GLU A 84 -8.09 -8.62 -6.99
CA GLU A 84 -7.97 -8.26 -8.40
C GLU A 84 -6.74 -7.37 -8.68
N ALA A 85 -6.42 -6.41 -7.79
CA ALA A 85 -5.27 -5.55 -7.94
C ALA A 85 -3.95 -6.35 -7.82
N THR A 86 -3.85 -7.25 -6.84
CA THR A 86 -2.69 -8.14 -6.67
C THR A 86 -2.52 -9.06 -7.87
N SER A 87 -3.60 -9.70 -8.35
CA SER A 87 -3.57 -10.57 -9.53
C SER A 87 -3.14 -9.83 -10.82
N ARG A 88 -3.63 -8.59 -11.00
CA ARG A 88 -3.21 -7.75 -12.13
C ARG A 88 -1.72 -7.40 -12.05
N GLU A 89 -1.26 -7.05 -10.85
CA GLU A 89 0.15 -6.70 -10.63
C GLU A 89 1.06 -7.92 -10.86
N GLU A 90 0.69 -9.10 -10.36
CA GLU A 90 1.41 -10.35 -10.61
C GLU A 90 1.47 -10.69 -12.11
N THR A 91 0.35 -10.53 -12.82
CA THR A 91 0.28 -10.73 -14.27
C THR A 91 1.21 -9.74 -15.00
N ARG A 92 1.20 -8.47 -14.58
CA ARG A 92 2.08 -7.44 -15.14
C ARG A 92 3.55 -7.78 -14.93
N ARG A 93 3.93 -8.18 -13.71
CA ARG A 93 5.30 -8.59 -13.37
C ARG A 93 5.74 -9.81 -14.17
N SER A 94 4.90 -10.82 -14.27
CA SER A 94 5.20 -12.03 -15.07
C SER A 94 5.39 -11.71 -16.56
N ARG A 95 4.57 -10.83 -17.12
CA ARG A 95 4.73 -10.39 -18.53
C ARG A 95 6.02 -9.61 -18.73
N ALA A 96 6.37 -8.69 -17.82
CA ALA A 96 7.62 -7.94 -17.88
C ALA A 96 8.82 -8.87 -17.78
N LEU A 97 8.77 -9.86 -16.90
CA LEU A 97 9.83 -10.87 -16.75
C LEU A 97 10.04 -11.67 -18.02
N LEU A 98 8.96 -12.20 -18.63
CA LEU A 98 9.00 -12.96 -19.88
C LEU A 98 9.40 -12.12 -21.11
N ALA A 99 9.21 -10.78 -21.05
CA ALA A 99 9.70 -9.87 -22.07
C ALA A 99 11.20 -9.57 -21.90
N THR A 100 11.72 -9.65 -20.67
CA THR A 100 13.13 -9.37 -20.35
C THR A 100 14.02 -10.59 -20.56
N TYR A 101 13.53 -11.79 -20.20
CA TYR A 101 14.29 -13.04 -20.26
C TYR A 101 13.61 -14.05 -21.17
N THR A 102 14.37 -14.62 -22.09
CA THR A 102 13.90 -15.66 -23.03
C THR A 102 14.15 -17.07 -22.50
N SER A 103 15.09 -17.21 -21.54
CA SER A 103 15.49 -18.48 -20.94
C SER A 103 15.95 -18.30 -19.49
N GLU A 104 15.99 -19.41 -18.74
CA GLU A 104 16.62 -19.44 -17.41
C GLU A 104 18.10 -19.02 -17.46
N ARG A 105 18.77 -19.36 -18.55
CA ARG A 105 20.16 -19.01 -18.78
C ARG A 105 20.35 -17.49 -18.85
N ASP A 106 19.43 -16.77 -19.48
CA ASP A 106 19.51 -15.29 -19.54
C ASP A 106 19.44 -14.67 -18.15
N ILE A 107 18.63 -15.25 -17.24
CA ILE A 107 18.51 -14.82 -15.86
C ILE A 107 19.85 -15.04 -15.13
N GLU A 108 20.48 -16.21 -15.29
CA GLU A 108 21.78 -16.50 -14.67
C GLU A 108 22.90 -15.62 -15.23
N GLU A 109 22.89 -15.35 -16.53
CA GLU A 109 23.85 -14.43 -17.15
C GLU A 109 23.66 -12.99 -16.66
N ALA A 110 22.41 -12.55 -16.46
CA ALA A 110 22.11 -11.25 -15.86
C ALA A 110 22.56 -11.17 -14.39
N ARG A 111 22.33 -12.25 -13.61
CA ARG A 111 22.84 -12.38 -12.25
C ARG A 111 24.36 -12.23 -12.21
N LYS A 112 25.06 -12.98 -13.06
CA LYS A 112 26.51 -12.95 -13.12
C LYS A 112 27.03 -11.54 -13.39
N ARG A 113 26.47 -10.85 -14.39
CA ARG A 113 26.84 -9.44 -14.67
C ARG A 113 26.62 -8.53 -13.47
N ALA A 114 25.46 -8.63 -12.81
CA ALA A 114 25.16 -7.81 -11.64
C ALA A 114 26.11 -8.06 -10.45
N LEU A 115 26.55 -9.31 -10.27
CA LEU A 115 27.55 -9.66 -9.25
C LEU A 115 28.93 -9.15 -9.60
N GLU A 116 29.35 -9.24 -10.87
CA GLU A 116 30.63 -8.70 -11.38
C GLU A 116 30.69 -7.18 -11.23
N ASP A 117 29.60 -6.47 -11.59
CA ASP A 117 29.49 -5.01 -11.42
C ASP A 117 29.59 -4.60 -9.93
N ASN A 118 28.94 -5.36 -9.04
CA ASN A 118 29.04 -5.12 -7.60
C ASN A 118 30.43 -5.43 -7.04
N GLU A 119 31.08 -6.49 -7.51
CA GLU A 119 32.45 -6.84 -7.13
C GLU A 119 33.44 -5.74 -7.55
N GLN A 120 33.31 -5.23 -8.78
CA GLN A 120 34.10 -4.10 -9.22
C GLN A 120 33.90 -2.86 -8.33
N ALA A 121 32.65 -2.53 -7.99
CA ALA A 121 32.34 -1.44 -7.07
C ALA A 121 32.95 -1.64 -5.68
N VAL A 122 32.96 -2.88 -5.17
CA VAL A 122 33.64 -3.25 -3.91
C VAL A 122 35.14 -2.96 -4.00
N HIS A 123 35.80 -3.39 -5.08
CA HIS A 123 37.24 -3.13 -5.30
C HIS A 123 37.55 -1.63 -5.37
N GLU A 124 36.73 -0.84 -6.06
CA GLU A 124 36.92 0.62 -6.14
C GLU A 124 36.81 1.29 -4.76
N VAL A 125 35.80 0.90 -3.96
CA VAL A 125 35.64 1.41 -2.59
C VAL A 125 36.79 1.00 -1.70
N GLN A 126 37.26 -0.25 -1.80
CA GLN A 126 38.46 -0.72 -1.06
C GLN A 126 39.71 0.08 -1.41
N ALA A 127 39.95 0.34 -2.69
CA ALA A 127 41.06 1.16 -3.13
C ALA A 127 40.99 2.59 -2.57
N LYS A 128 39.81 3.20 -2.50
CA LYS A 128 39.59 4.51 -1.88
C LYS A 128 39.89 4.47 -0.37
N ILE A 129 39.43 3.43 0.34
CA ILE A 129 39.71 3.23 1.76
C ILE A 129 41.22 3.17 2.01
N GLU A 130 41.94 2.38 1.22
CA GLU A 130 43.42 2.28 1.36
C GLU A 130 44.14 3.62 1.08
N ALA A 131 43.67 4.37 0.07
CA ALA A 131 44.20 5.71 -0.21
C ALA A 131 43.94 6.69 0.95
N LEU A 132 42.73 6.65 1.54
CA LEU A 132 42.37 7.47 2.70
C LEU A 132 43.22 7.09 3.94
N LYS A 133 43.39 5.80 4.23
CA LYS A 133 44.21 5.30 5.32
C LYS A 133 45.66 5.77 5.17
N LYS A 134 46.21 5.69 3.96
CA LYS A 134 47.55 6.16 3.66
C LYS A 134 47.69 7.67 3.89
N ARG A 135 46.70 8.46 3.46
CA ARG A 135 46.68 9.92 3.68
C ARG A 135 46.63 10.23 5.18
N ARG A 136 45.71 9.57 5.89
CA ARG A 136 45.53 9.72 7.33
C ARG A 136 46.83 9.39 8.09
N ALA A 137 47.51 8.29 7.73
CA ALA A 137 48.80 7.95 8.31
C ALA A 137 49.89 9.02 8.06
N GLY A 138 49.79 9.75 6.93
CA GLY A 138 50.64 10.92 6.67
C GLY A 138 50.38 12.05 7.66
N TYR A 139 49.13 12.39 7.89
CA TYR A 139 48.72 13.41 8.87
C TYR A 139 49.09 13.03 10.31
N GLU A 140 48.99 11.76 10.68
CA GLU A 140 49.39 11.27 12.00
C GLU A 140 50.90 11.42 12.24
N LYS A 141 51.72 11.14 11.22
CA LYS A 141 53.17 11.38 11.30
C LYS A 141 53.48 12.87 11.46
N GLU A 142 52.76 13.71 10.74
CA GLU A 142 52.92 15.16 10.86
C GLU A 142 52.46 15.64 12.26
N LEU A 143 51.34 15.13 12.78
CA LEU A 143 50.87 15.43 14.13
C LEU A 143 51.87 15.03 15.21
N ALA A 144 52.46 13.81 15.10
CA ALA A 144 53.48 13.32 16.02
C ALA A 144 54.71 14.25 16.10
N PHE A 145 55.08 14.88 14.98
CA PHE A 145 56.16 15.85 14.95
C PHE A 145 55.92 17.07 15.87
N TYR A 146 54.66 17.55 15.93
CA TYR A 146 54.29 18.66 16.82
C TYR A 146 54.15 18.21 18.28
N GLN A 147 53.90 16.93 18.57
CA GLN A 147 53.73 16.38 19.92
C GLN A 147 55.08 16.03 20.57
N ASP A 148 56.08 15.59 19.79
CA ASP A 148 57.40 15.17 20.30
C ASP A 148 58.27 16.33 20.83
N GLY A 149 57.79 17.57 20.76
CA GLY A 149 58.48 18.76 21.33
C GLY A 149 59.83 19.06 20.70
N LYS A 150 60.21 18.40 19.59
CA LYS A 150 61.51 18.54 18.93
C LYS A 150 61.69 19.88 18.21
N ASP A 151 60.58 20.55 17.93
CA ASP A 151 60.61 21.88 17.33
C ASP A 151 60.31 22.95 18.40
N LYS A 152 61.37 23.61 18.88
CA LYS A 152 61.28 24.74 19.83
C LYS A 152 60.53 25.95 19.27
N LYS A 153 60.20 25.97 17.98
CA LYS A 153 59.37 26.99 17.32
C LYS A 153 57.86 26.65 17.36
N ALA A 154 57.50 25.42 17.67
CA ALA A 154 56.09 24.96 17.71
C ALA A 154 55.38 25.28 19.06
N LYS A 155 55.66 26.47 19.63
CA LYS A 155 55.03 26.90 20.89
C LYS A 155 53.47 27.02 20.85
N GLY A 156 52.85 26.79 19.69
CA GLY A 156 51.40 26.95 19.49
C GLY A 156 50.61 25.65 19.30
N GLY A 157 51.27 24.46 19.43
CA GLY A 157 50.59 23.18 19.13
C GLY A 157 50.41 22.92 17.60
N PRO A 158 49.72 21.83 17.21
CA PRO A 158 49.51 21.50 15.82
C PRO A 158 48.64 22.56 15.11
N PRO A 159 48.94 22.86 13.81
CA PRO A 159 48.11 23.78 13.05
C PRO A 159 46.62 23.34 13.01
N ALA A 160 45.72 24.30 13.16
CA ALA A 160 44.28 24.02 13.08
C ALA A 160 43.86 23.33 11.76
N LYS A 161 44.58 23.61 10.67
CA LYS A 161 44.39 22.93 9.39
C LYS A 161 44.65 21.43 9.51
N LEU A 162 45.77 21.02 10.12
CA LEU A 162 46.13 19.61 10.27
C LEU A 162 45.09 18.85 11.11
N THR A 163 44.59 19.43 12.19
CA THR A 163 43.52 18.82 13.00
C THR A 163 42.21 18.70 12.24
N ASN A 164 41.90 19.67 11.39
CA ASN A 164 40.69 19.60 10.53
C ASN A 164 40.86 18.56 9.42
N ASP A 165 42.06 18.47 8.80
CA ASP A 165 42.34 17.47 7.76
C ASP A 165 42.24 16.04 8.30
N ILE A 166 42.71 15.81 9.54
CA ILE A 166 42.52 14.52 10.24
C ILE A 166 41.04 14.20 10.44
N LYS A 167 40.29 15.14 11.00
CA LYS A 167 38.85 14.97 11.23
C LYS A 167 38.08 14.67 9.93
N ASN A 168 38.38 15.42 8.88
CA ASN A 168 37.75 15.21 7.57
C ASN A 168 38.12 13.84 7.02
N SER A 169 39.41 13.43 7.14
CA SER A 169 39.84 12.10 6.71
C SER A 169 39.17 10.97 7.49
N ASP A 170 38.87 11.15 8.80
CA ASP A 170 38.13 10.18 9.61
C ASP A 170 36.68 10.07 9.15
N ILE A 171 36.03 11.19 8.83
CA ILE A 171 34.66 11.22 8.30
C ILE A 171 34.57 10.52 6.95
N ASP A 172 35.52 10.86 6.04
CA ASP A 172 35.61 10.25 4.71
C ASP A 172 35.85 8.74 4.79
N LEU A 173 36.79 8.32 5.67
CA LEU A 173 37.08 6.90 5.88
C LEU A 173 35.87 6.14 6.35
N LYS A 174 35.17 6.66 7.36
CA LYS A 174 33.95 6.04 7.89
C LYS A 174 32.87 5.94 6.81
N ALA A 175 32.66 6.98 6.02
CA ALA A 175 31.67 6.97 4.93
C ALA A 175 32.00 5.89 3.88
N GLN A 176 33.29 5.71 3.54
CA GLN A 176 33.69 4.64 2.60
C GLN A 176 33.57 3.24 3.22
N GLU A 177 33.84 3.07 4.51
CA GLU A 177 33.67 1.80 5.22
C GLU A 177 32.19 1.41 5.30
N ASP A 178 31.29 2.37 5.58
CA ASP A 178 29.85 2.16 5.57
C ASP A 178 29.35 1.79 4.16
N LEU A 179 29.87 2.45 3.12
CA LEU A 179 29.58 2.11 1.72
C LEU A 179 30.05 0.70 1.36
N LEU A 180 31.27 0.31 1.80
CA LEU A 180 31.79 -1.05 1.60
C LEU A 180 30.89 -2.11 2.23
N ALA A 181 30.44 -1.85 3.47
CA ALA A 181 29.52 -2.74 4.16
C ALA A 181 28.17 -2.87 3.42
N ALA A 182 27.65 -1.76 2.89
CA ALA A 182 26.42 -1.76 2.08
C ALA A 182 26.60 -2.57 0.78
N LYS A 183 27.70 -2.36 0.05
CA LYS A 183 28.03 -3.10 -1.19
C LYS A 183 28.18 -4.60 -0.95
N LYS A 184 28.80 -5.01 0.15
CA LYS A 184 28.88 -6.44 0.54
C LYS A 184 27.50 -7.04 0.84
N LYS A 185 26.57 -6.29 1.44
CA LYS A 185 25.19 -6.74 1.67
C LYS A 185 24.37 -6.82 0.37
N GLU A 186 24.70 -6.00 -0.60
CA GLU A 186 24.00 -5.97 -1.90
C GLU A 186 24.09 -7.31 -2.65
N VAL A 187 25.17 -8.08 -2.47
CA VAL A 187 25.34 -9.44 -3.02
C VAL A 187 24.16 -10.35 -2.64
N VAL A 188 23.71 -10.28 -1.37
CA VAL A 188 22.58 -11.09 -0.89
C VAL A 188 21.27 -10.65 -1.59
N VAL A 189 21.09 -9.33 -1.76
CA VAL A 189 19.92 -8.75 -2.43
C VAL A 189 19.91 -9.12 -3.91
N ILE A 190 21.06 -9.05 -4.60
CA ILE A 190 21.19 -9.48 -6.00
C ILE A 190 20.79 -10.94 -6.15
N ASN A 191 21.36 -11.84 -5.33
CA ASN A 191 21.04 -13.25 -5.40
C ASN A 191 19.55 -13.51 -5.14
N ALA A 192 18.99 -12.95 -4.07
CA ALA A 192 17.57 -13.11 -3.73
C ALA A 192 16.64 -12.64 -4.88
N LYS A 193 16.98 -11.51 -5.51
CA LYS A 193 16.23 -11.00 -6.66
C LYS A 193 16.21 -12.00 -7.82
N TYR A 194 17.37 -12.50 -8.22
CA TYR A 194 17.46 -13.40 -9.38
C TYR A 194 16.92 -14.80 -9.07
N ASP A 195 16.97 -15.26 -7.83
CA ASP A 195 16.29 -16.48 -7.39
C ASP A 195 14.76 -16.34 -7.50
N GLU A 196 14.21 -15.20 -7.11
CA GLU A 196 12.79 -14.89 -7.28
C GLU A 196 12.41 -14.79 -8.76
N ASP A 197 13.20 -14.09 -9.58
CA ASP A 197 12.98 -13.96 -11.01
C ASP A 197 12.98 -15.34 -11.70
N LYS A 198 13.92 -16.21 -11.35
CA LYS A 198 14.00 -17.58 -11.87
C LYS A 198 12.78 -18.41 -11.47
N LYS A 199 12.38 -18.35 -10.20
CA LYS A 199 11.18 -19.05 -9.71
C LYS A 199 9.93 -18.61 -10.48
N ARG A 200 9.71 -17.30 -10.60
CA ARG A 200 8.57 -16.74 -11.36
C ARG A 200 8.60 -17.09 -12.84
N TYR A 201 9.78 -17.10 -13.46
CA TYR A 201 9.95 -17.50 -14.85
C TYR A 201 9.51 -18.95 -15.06
N LEU A 202 9.95 -19.86 -14.19
CA LEU A 202 9.56 -21.27 -14.23
C LEU A 202 8.05 -21.47 -14.03
N GLU A 203 7.44 -20.74 -13.08
CA GLU A 203 6.00 -20.77 -12.85
C GLU A 203 5.22 -20.28 -14.08
N ALA A 204 5.64 -19.18 -14.68
CA ALA A 204 4.98 -18.58 -15.86
C ALA A 204 5.15 -19.43 -17.13
N THR A 205 6.17 -20.28 -17.22
CA THR A 205 6.46 -21.14 -18.40
C THR A 205 5.91 -22.55 -18.25
N ARG A 206 5.68 -23.05 -17.03
CA ARG A 206 5.10 -24.40 -16.78
C ARG A 206 3.74 -24.60 -17.43
N GLY A 207 2.92 -23.56 -17.54
CA GLY A 207 1.59 -23.64 -18.15
C GLY A 207 1.58 -23.59 -19.68
N LYS A 208 2.77 -23.50 -20.34
CA LYS A 208 2.91 -23.42 -21.81
C LYS A 208 3.50 -24.69 -22.44
N ARG A 209 3.76 -25.71 -21.65
CA ARG A 209 4.17 -27.06 -22.12
C ARG A 209 2.95 -28.02 -22.03
#